data_15c8aaa0b40cc7f6f7af24287bb0af3b
#
_entry.id   15c8aaa0b40cc7f6f7af24287bb0af3b
#
_cell.length_a   1.000
_cell.length_b   1.000
_cell.length_c   1.000
_cell.angle_alpha   90.00
_cell.angle_beta   90.00
_cell.angle_gamma   90.00
#
_symmetry.space_group_name_H-M   'P 1'
#
loop_
_entity.id
_entity.type
_entity.pdbx_description
1 polymer ?
#
loop_
_entity_poly.entity_id
_entity_poly.type
_entity_poly.pdbx_seq_one_letter_code
_entity_poly.pdbx_strand_id
1 'polypeptide(L)'
;MYPPRILPKTNLPCTPLGIMTLLNHYQYFMMYPQPRVVILGRSDLVGKPLEKMLMDKDCTVTVCHSKTAFPDMMNYIDNADIIISTMGNTNILTYNNLHYIENSLSEKYLVDVGINRDDKGNLRGDCDPTILPWFKAYTPVPGGVGPMTVVMLMCNVVKKYQVSCAHDYAGAIPYVYPSKFTPKFMEIYK
;
A
#
# COMPACT_ATOMS: atom_id res chain seq x y z
N MET A 1 28.13 2.17 -9.64
CA MET A 1 28.10 3.14 -8.52
C MET A 1 26.97 4.12 -8.79
N TYR A 2 25.79 3.95 -8.16
CA TYR A 2 24.66 4.88 -8.35
C TYR A 2 24.95 6.16 -7.58
N PRO A 3 24.72 7.34 -8.16
CA PRO A 3 24.90 8.62 -7.46
C PRO A 3 23.96 8.65 -6.24
N PRO A 4 24.36 9.33 -5.15
CA PRO A 4 23.50 9.46 -3.98
C PRO A 4 22.19 10.15 -4.41
N ARG A 5 21.06 9.44 -4.31
CA ARG A 5 19.74 10.04 -4.54
C ARG A 5 19.57 11.18 -3.55
N ILE A 6 19.52 12.39 -4.06
CA ILE A 6 19.14 13.55 -3.26
C ILE A 6 17.74 13.25 -2.70
N LEU A 7 17.68 13.04 -1.40
CA LEU A 7 16.41 12.79 -0.72
C LEU A 7 15.49 13.99 -0.95
N PRO A 8 14.23 13.77 -1.34
CA PRO A 8 13.31 14.88 -1.53
C PRO A 8 13.23 15.70 -0.25
N LYS A 9 13.33 17.03 -0.36
CA LYS A 9 13.23 17.97 0.78
C LYS A 9 11.86 17.89 1.48
N THR A 10 10.86 17.33 0.81
CA THR A 10 9.51 17.14 1.30
C THR A 10 9.32 15.78 1.96
N ASN A 11 8.59 15.74 3.07
CA ASN A 11 8.18 14.48 3.68
C ASN A 11 7.13 13.81 2.80
N LEU A 12 7.30 12.52 2.54
CA LEU A 12 6.28 11.72 1.88
C LEU A 12 5.18 11.34 2.89
N PRO A 13 3.92 11.25 2.47
CA PRO A 13 2.83 10.80 3.33
C PRO A 13 3.11 9.41 3.90
N CYS A 14 2.86 9.24 5.20
CA CYS A 14 3.32 8.06 5.94
C CYS A 14 2.66 6.76 5.46
N THR A 15 1.34 6.76 5.21
CA THR A 15 0.62 5.56 4.77
C THR A 15 1.06 5.10 3.38
N PRO A 16 1.11 5.95 2.34
CA PRO A 16 1.70 5.58 1.05
C PRO A 16 3.12 5.06 1.17
N LEU A 17 3.96 5.72 1.96
CA LEU A 17 5.34 5.29 2.17
C LEU A 17 5.41 3.91 2.84
N GLY A 18 4.53 3.62 3.80
CA GLY A 18 4.40 2.32 4.43
C GLY A 18 4.00 1.23 3.43
N ILE A 19 3.02 1.50 2.57
CA ILE A 19 2.58 0.59 1.50
C ILE A 19 3.74 0.31 0.53
N MET A 20 4.41 1.35 0.05
CA MET A 20 5.57 1.19 -0.84
C MET A 20 6.70 0.38 -0.20
N THR A 21 6.91 0.55 1.11
CA THR A 21 7.91 -0.21 1.86
C THR A 21 7.54 -1.69 1.96
N LEU A 22 6.26 -2.01 2.21
CA LEU A 22 5.75 -3.38 2.19
C LEU A 22 5.94 -4.02 0.81
N LEU A 23 5.46 -3.36 -0.25
CA LEU A 23 5.58 -3.87 -1.62
C LEU A 23 7.04 -4.10 -2.02
N ASN A 24 7.94 -3.19 -1.64
CA ASN A 24 9.37 -3.35 -1.92
C ASN A 24 10.00 -4.49 -1.11
N HIS A 25 9.60 -4.68 0.15
CA HIS A 25 10.09 -5.77 1.00
C HIS A 25 9.76 -7.14 0.39
N TYR A 26 8.55 -7.30 -0.14
CA TYR A 26 8.12 -8.51 -0.82
C TYR A 26 8.53 -8.58 -2.31
N GLN A 27 9.41 -7.67 -2.73
CA GLN A 27 10.04 -7.66 -4.05
C GLN A 27 9.06 -7.54 -5.24
N TYR A 28 7.85 -6.98 -5.03
CA TYR A 28 6.87 -6.82 -6.11
C TYR A 28 7.38 -5.93 -7.25
N PHE A 29 8.29 -5.00 -6.97
CA PHE A 29 8.92 -4.14 -7.98
C PHE A 29 10.08 -4.82 -8.73
N MET A 30 10.40 -6.09 -8.41
CA MET A 30 11.38 -6.90 -9.16
C MET A 30 10.71 -7.77 -10.23
N MET A 31 9.38 -7.73 -10.33
CA MET A 31 8.63 -8.47 -11.34
C MET A 31 8.83 -7.85 -12.73
N TYR A 32 8.83 -8.68 -13.77
CA TYR A 32 8.80 -8.21 -15.16
C TYR A 32 7.75 -9.02 -15.95
N PRO A 33 6.83 -8.35 -16.64
CA PRO A 33 6.60 -6.89 -16.66
C PRO A 33 6.26 -6.35 -15.27
N GLN A 34 6.40 -5.03 -15.09
CA GLN A 34 6.01 -4.35 -13.85
C GLN A 34 4.51 -4.54 -13.57
N PRO A 35 4.10 -4.66 -12.30
CA PRO A 35 2.73 -5.02 -11.96
C PRO A 35 1.71 -3.96 -12.38
N ARG A 36 0.53 -4.44 -12.73
CA ARG A 36 -0.68 -3.62 -12.91
C ARG A 36 -1.33 -3.44 -11.54
N VAL A 37 -1.45 -2.21 -11.11
CA VAL A 37 -1.99 -1.87 -9.79
C VAL A 37 -3.31 -1.13 -9.93
N VAL A 38 -4.35 -1.60 -9.25
CA VAL A 38 -5.59 -0.84 -9.09
C VAL A 38 -5.63 -0.23 -7.68
N ILE A 39 -5.86 1.07 -7.61
CA ILE A 39 -6.08 1.80 -6.36
C ILE A 39 -7.58 2.11 -6.26
N LEU A 40 -8.22 1.60 -5.23
CA LEU A 40 -9.61 1.93 -4.92
C LEU A 40 -9.63 3.07 -3.91
N GLY A 41 -9.83 4.29 -4.40
CA GLY A 41 -9.83 5.52 -3.62
C GLY A 41 -8.84 6.56 -4.15
N ARG A 42 -9.20 7.85 -4.01
CA ARG A 42 -8.42 8.98 -4.53
C ARG A 42 -8.23 10.10 -3.51
N SER A 43 -8.05 9.74 -2.25
CA SER A 43 -7.81 10.73 -1.19
C SER A 43 -6.46 11.45 -1.39
N ASP A 44 -6.38 12.71 -0.97
CA ASP A 44 -5.14 13.49 -1.03
C ASP A 44 -4.07 12.95 -0.08
N LEU A 45 -4.48 12.21 0.97
CA LEU A 45 -3.56 11.66 1.96
C LEU A 45 -2.96 10.31 1.55
N VAL A 46 -3.69 9.50 0.76
CA VAL A 46 -3.26 8.14 0.43
C VAL A 46 -3.32 7.87 -1.07
N GLY A 47 -4.49 7.93 -1.70
CA GLY A 47 -4.69 7.48 -3.08
C GLY A 47 -3.81 8.21 -4.09
N LYS A 48 -3.90 9.54 -4.15
CA LYS A 48 -3.13 10.35 -5.10
C LYS A 48 -1.61 10.28 -4.89
N PRO A 49 -1.06 10.43 -3.67
CA PRO A 49 0.39 10.30 -3.51
C PRO A 49 0.88 8.87 -3.79
N LEU A 50 0.08 7.85 -3.49
CA LEU A 50 0.43 6.46 -3.77
C LEU A 50 0.48 6.18 -5.28
N GLU A 51 -0.51 6.69 -6.05
CA GLU A 51 -0.51 6.62 -7.52
C GLU A 51 0.82 7.11 -8.08
N LYS A 52 1.23 8.33 -7.69
CA LYS A 52 2.50 8.89 -8.15
C LYS A 52 3.70 8.03 -7.77
N MET A 53 3.75 7.53 -6.52
CA MET A 53 4.87 6.72 -6.05
C MET A 53 4.98 5.39 -6.79
N LEU A 54 3.85 4.78 -7.18
CA LEU A 54 3.81 3.55 -7.96
C LEU A 54 4.23 3.80 -9.42
N MET A 55 3.78 4.91 -10.02
CA MET A 55 4.24 5.29 -11.37
C MET A 55 5.76 5.57 -11.40
N ASP A 56 6.31 6.16 -10.35
CA ASP A 56 7.77 6.35 -10.20
C ASP A 56 8.54 4.99 -10.07
N LYS A 57 7.81 3.86 -9.96
CA LYS A 57 8.30 2.47 -9.98
C LYS A 57 7.94 1.73 -11.26
N ASP A 58 7.55 2.45 -12.29
CA ASP A 58 7.17 1.93 -13.60
C ASP A 58 5.93 1.01 -13.58
N CYS A 59 5.13 1.02 -12.49
CA CYS A 59 3.87 0.29 -12.44
C CYS A 59 2.82 0.92 -13.36
N THR A 60 1.97 0.07 -13.96
CA THR A 60 0.74 0.54 -14.61
C THR A 60 -0.33 0.73 -13.55
N VAL A 61 -0.80 1.96 -13.34
CA VAL A 61 -1.71 2.30 -12.24
C VAL A 61 -3.07 2.73 -12.77
N THR A 62 -4.12 2.11 -12.25
CA THR A 62 -5.52 2.53 -12.45
C THR A 62 -6.11 3.00 -11.14
N VAL A 63 -6.71 4.19 -11.12
CA VAL A 63 -7.37 4.74 -9.92
C VAL A 63 -8.89 4.73 -10.09
N CYS A 64 -9.57 3.96 -9.26
CA CYS A 64 -11.03 3.91 -9.16
C CYS A 64 -11.53 4.76 -8.00
N HIS A 65 -12.72 5.30 -8.14
CA HIS A 65 -13.32 6.19 -7.14
C HIS A 65 -14.87 6.12 -7.19
N SER A 66 -15.56 6.86 -6.33
CA SER A 66 -17.01 6.86 -6.20
C SER A 66 -17.80 7.25 -7.47
N LYS A 67 -17.13 7.71 -8.52
CA LYS A 67 -17.73 8.03 -9.84
C LYS A 67 -17.30 7.06 -10.94
N THR A 68 -16.43 6.08 -10.63
CA THR A 68 -16.12 4.99 -11.56
C THR A 68 -17.31 4.05 -11.61
N ALA A 69 -17.76 3.71 -12.82
CA ALA A 69 -18.86 2.77 -12.99
C ALA A 69 -18.50 1.40 -12.38
N PHE A 70 -19.45 0.77 -11.72
CA PHE A 70 -19.19 -0.49 -11.01
C PHE A 70 -18.67 -1.62 -11.92
N PRO A 71 -19.22 -1.84 -13.13
CA PRO A 71 -18.69 -2.85 -14.05
C PRO A 71 -17.24 -2.58 -14.46
N ASP A 72 -16.89 -1.32 -14.72
CA ASP A 72 -15.52 -0.93 -15.08
C ASP A 72 -14.55 -1.18 -13.90
N MET A 73 -14.97 -0.83 -12.69
CA MET A 73 -14.19 -1.09 -11.48
C MET A 73 -13.90 -2.58 -11.32
N MET A 74 -14.89 -3.44 -11.52
CA MET A 74 -14.71 -4.90 -11.44
C MET A 74 -13.76 -5.41 -12.51
N ASN A 75 -13.87 -4.90 -13.74
CA ASN A 75 -12.95 -5.25 -14.82
C ASN A 75 -11.50 -4.81 -14.50
N TYR A 76 -11.29 -3.63 -13.90
CA TYR A 76 -9.96 -3.21 -13.48
C TYR A 76 -9.42 -4.08 -12.34
N ILE A 77 -10.25 -4.49 -11.38
CA ILE A 77 -9.86 -5.43 -10.31
C ILE A 77 -9.45 -6.78 -10.91
N ASP A 78 -10.23 -7.30 -11.85
CA ASP A 78 -9.95 -8.59 -12.50
C ASP A 78 -8.65 -8.58 -13.30
N ASN A 79 -8.29 -7.46 -13.90
CA ASN A 79 -7.07 -7.32 -14.68
C ASN A 79 -5.84 -6.84 -13.89
N ALA A 80 -5.97 -6.53 -12.60
CA ALA A 80 -4.87 -6.10 -11.76
C ALA A 80 -4.07 -7.26 -11.19
N ASP A 81 -2.79 -7.03 -10.92
CA ASP A 81 -1.92 -7.94 -10.18
C ASP A 81 -1.91 -7.58 -8.67
N ILE A 82 -2.06 -6.29 -8.37
CA ILE A 82 -2.12 -5.75 -7.00
C ILE A 82 -3.37 -4.86 -6.86
N ILE A 83 -4.16 -5.13 -5.84
CA ILE A 83 -5.33 -4.35 -5.46
C ILE A 83 -5.02 -3.60 -4.17
N ILE A 84 -5.19 -2.28 -4.16
CA ILE A 84 -4.97 -1.45 -2.98
C ILE A 84 -6.26 -0.73 -2.62
N SER A 85 -6.91 -1.13 -1.54
CA SER A 85 -8.16 -0.51 -1.08
C SER A 85 -7.90 0.57 -0.04
N THR A 86 -8.34 1.79 -0.36
CA THR A 86 -8.22 2.98 0.50
C THR A 86 -9.54 3.75 0.61
N MET A 87 -10.67 3.05 0.41
CA MET A 87 -11.97 3.70 0.29
C MET A 87 -12.63 4.01 1.61
N GLY A 88 -12.32 3.24 2.67
CA GLY A 88 -13.12 3.25 3.89
C GLY A 88 -14.56 2.78 3.62
N ASN A 89 -14.74 1.81 2.72
CA ASN A 89 -16.04 1.31 2.28
C ASN A 89 -16.01 -0.22 2.15
N THR A 90 -16.78 -0.89 2.99
CA THR A 90 -16.85 -2.36 3.07
C THR A 90 -17.77 -3.01 2.04
N ASN A 91 -18.38 -2.26 1.14
CA ASN A 91 -19.40 -2.76 0.22
C ASN A 91 -18.89 -3.10 -1.18
N ILE A 92 -17.60 -2.94 -1.45
CA ILE A 92 -17.03 -3.18 -2.78
C ILE A 92 -16.34 -4.55 -2.83
N LEU A 93 -15.39 -4.80 -1.93
CA LEU A 93 -14.66 -6.06 -1.89
C LEU A 93 -15.43 -7.08 -1.04
N THR A 94 -16.53 -7.59 -1.60
CA THR A 94 -17.44 -8.53 -0.94
C THR A 94 -17.58 -9.81 -1.75
N TYR A 95 -18.06 -10.89 -1.11
CA TYR A 95 -18.38 -12.15 -1.77
C TYR A 95 -19.27 -11.91 -3.00
N ASN A 96 -20.38 -11.19 -2.82
CA ASN A 96 -21.36 -10.97 -3.89
C ASN A 96 -20.77 -10.26 -5.12
N ASN A 97 -19.78 -9.41 -4.92
CA ASN A 97 -19.16 -8.64 -5.99
C ASN A 97 -18.01 -9.38 -6.69
N LEU A 98 -17.32 -10.29 -5.99
CA LEU A 98 -16.07 -10.88 -6.46
C LEU A 98 -16.14 -12.39 -6.74
N HIS A 99 -17.23 -13.08 -6.38
CA HIS A 99 -17.33 -14.54 -6.54
C HIS A 99 -17.14 -15.04 -7.98
N TYR A 100 -17.50 -14.24 -8.98
CA TYR A 100 -17.36 -14.62 -10.39
C TYR A 100 -15.92 -14.46 -10.92
N ILE A 101 -15.03 -13.77 -10.17
CA ILE A 101 -13.60 -13.67 -10.47
C ILE A 101 -12.73 -14.38 -9.44
N GLU A 102 -13.30 -15.24 -8.59
CA GLU A 102 -12.62 -15.95 -7.51
C GLU A 102 -11.32 -16.63 -7.97
N ASN A 103 -11.40 -17.34 -9.10
CA ASN A 103 -10.23 -18.03 -9.65
C ASN A 103 -9.07 -17.10 -10.02
N SER A 104 -9.36 -15.86 -10.44
CA SER A 104 -8.32 -14.89 -10.77
C SER A 104 -7.72 -14.23 -9.52
N LEU A 105 -8.45 -14.20 -8.39
CA LEU A 105 -7.98 -13.61 -7.15
C LEU A 105 -6.81 -14.40 -6.53
N SER A 106 -6.71 -15.70 -6.79
CA SER A 106 -5.64 -16.55 -6.28
C SER A 106 -4.22 -16.14 -6.77
N GLU A 107 -4.14 -15.35 -7.82
CA GLU A 107 -2.88 -14.80 -8.33
C GLU A 107 -2.65 -13.34 -7.92
N LYS A 108 -3.59 -12.71 -7.22
CA LYS A 108 -3.56 -11.29 -6.89
C LYS A 108 -3.16 -11.03 -5.45
N TYR A 109 -2.62 -9.84 -5.24
CA TYR A 109 -2.24 -9.34 -3.92
C TYR A 109 -3.19 -8.22 -3.49
N LEU A 110 -3.64 -8.29 -2.23
CA LEU A 110 -4.51 -7.26 -1.64
C LEU A 110 -3.77 -6.48 -0.56
N VAL A 111 -3.70 -5.16 -0.73
CA VAL A 111 -3.29 -4.23 0.31
C VAL A 111 -4.52 -3.49 0.82
N ASP A 112 -5.05 -3.94 1.94
CA ASP A 112 -6.20 -3.31 2.59
C ASP A 112 -5.73 -2.21 3.55
N VAL A 113 -6.14 -0.98 3.26
CA VAL A 113 -5.82 0.23 4.04
C VAL A 113 -7.06 0.75 4.76
N GLY A 114 -8.21 0.10 4.56
CA GLY A 114 -9.48 0.49 5.16
C GLY A 114 -9.41 0.51 6.69
N ILE A 115 -10.06 1.50 7.28
CA ILE A 115 -10.26 1.61 8.73
C ILE A 115 -11.76 1.77 8.95
N ASN A 116 -12.43 0.64 9.08
CA ASN A 116 -13.85 0.57 9.38
C ASN A 116 -14.07 -0.03 10.76
N ARG A 117 -15.30 0.00 11.26
CA ARG A 117 -15.70 -0.71 12.47
C ARG A 117 -16.87 -1.62 12.17
N ASP A 118 -16.82 -2.81 12.75
CA ASP A 118 -17.97 -3.72 12.75
C ASP A 118 -19.04 -3.29 13.78
N ASP A 119 -20.17 -4.00 13.81
CA ASP A 119 -21.28 -3.72 14.73
C ASP A 119 -20.88 -3.85 16.21
N LYS A 120 -19.77 -4.53 16.50
CA LYS A 120 -19.20 -4.69 17.85
C LYS A 120 -18.13 -3.65 18.16
N GLY A 121 -17.83 -2.75 17.21
CA GLY A 121 -16.82 -1.71 17.34
C GLY A 121 -15.38 -2.15 17.05
N ASN A 122 -15.15 -3.42 16.64
CA ASN A 122 -13.83 -3.89 16.27
C ASN A 122 -13.37 -3.30 14.95
N LEU A 123 -12.06 -3.10 14.81
CA LEU A 123 -11.46 -2.63 13.55
C LEU A 123 -11.56 -3.71 12.47
N ARG A 124 -11.95 -3.28 11.27
CA ARG A 124 -11.95 -4.11 10.05
C ARG A 124 -11.48 -3.29 8.85
N GLY A 125 -11.00 -3.99 7.82
CA GLY A 125 -10.62 -3.41 6.55
C GLY A 125 -11.81 -3.10 5.64
N ASP A 126 -11.51 -2.76 4.41
CA ASP A 126 -12.49 -2.58 3.34
C ASP A 126 -12.96 -3.93 2.76
N CYS A 127 -12.11 -4.95 2.83
CA CYS A 127 -12.39 -6.26 2.30
C CYS A 127 -13.21 -7.11 3.28
N ASP A 128 -14.17 -7.87 2.72
CA ASP A 128 -14.90 -8.88 3.49
C ASP A 128 -13.92 -9.98 3.96
N PRO A 129 -13.84 -10.27 5.27
CA PRO A 129 -12.94 -11.30 5.78
C PRO A 129 -13.14 -12.68 5.16
N THR A 130 -14.34 -13.00 4.69
CA THR A 130 -14.65 -14.31 4.10
C THR A 130 -13.96 -14.59 2.77
N ILE A 131 -13.59 -13.54 2.05
CA ILE A 131 -12.91 -13.66 0.74
C ILE A 131 -11.40 -13.39 0.81
N LEU A 132 -10.87 -13.00 1.96
CA LEU A 132 -9.42 -12.82 2.13
C LEU A 132 -8.60 -14.05 1.71
N PRO A 133 -9.02 -15.30 2.03
CA PRO A 133 -8.30 -16.50 1.61
C PRO A 133 -8.25 -16.73 0.08
N TRP A 134 -9.06 -16.02 -0.70
CA TRP A 134 -9.03 -16.11 -2.16
C TRP A 134 -7.83 -15.42 -2.78
N PHE A 135 -7.23 -14.47 -2.06
CA PHE A 135 -6.05 -13.75 -2.54
C PHE A 135 -4.78 -14.55 -2.31
N LYS A 136 -3.82 -14.38 -3.19
CA LYS A 136 -2.48 -14.98 -3.06
C LYS A 136 -1.78 -14.53 -1.79
N ALA A 137 -1.89 -13.27 -1.45
CA ALA A 137 -1.52 -12.71 -0.16
C ALA A 137 -2.28 -11.40 0.09
N TYR A 138 -2.45 -11.05 1.36
CA TYR A 138 -3.15 -9.83 1.76
C TYR A 138 -2.55 -9.21 3.02
N THR A 139 -2.79 -7.92 3.23
CA THR A 139 -2.47 -7.26 4.50
C THR A 139 -3.66 -7.37 5.46
N PRO A 140 -3.48 -7.88 6.69
CA PRO A 140 -4.56 -7.96 7.67
C PRO A 140 -4.95 -6.59 8.22
N VAL A 141 -6.21 -6.43 8.61
CA VAL A 141 -6.69 -5.28 9.38
C VAL A 141 -7.42 -5.81 10.62
N PRO A 142 -6.90 -5.50 11.84
CA PRO A 142 -5.70 -4.74 12.17
C PRO A 142 -4.39 -5.50 11.92
N GLY A 143 -3.27 -4.79 11.87
CA GLY A 143 -1.93 -5.39 11.90
C GLY A 143 -1.09 -5.21 10.62
N GLY A 144 -1.70 -4.85 9.48
CA GLY A 144 -1.01 -4.66 8.20
C GLY A 144 -0.43 -3.25 8.03
N VAL A 145 -1.10 -2.43 7.24
CA VAL A 145 -0.62 -1.07 6.86
C VAL A 145 -0.59 -0.09 8.03
N GLY A 146 -1.51 -0.21 9.01
CA GLY A 146 -1.58 0.70 10.15
C GLY A 146 -0.26 0.84 10.92
N PRO A 147 0.32 -0.24 11.45
CA PRO A 147 1.63 -0.20 12.12
C PRO A 147 2.74 0.37 11.24
N MET A 148 2.75 0.08 9.94
CA MET A 148 3.73 0.63 9.00
C MET A 148 3.61 2.16 8.87
N THR A 149 2.39 2.69 8.91
CA THR A 149 2.15 4.14 8.91
C THR A 149 2.85 4.82 10.08
N VAL A 150 2.76 4.22 11.29
CA VAL A 150 3.43 4.73 12.49
C VAL A 150 4.95 4.67 12.36
N VAL A 151 5.49 3.57 11.87
CA VAL A 151 6.94 3.43 11.61
C VAL A 151 7.42 4.49 10.63
N MET A 152 6.69 4.74 9.54
CA MET A 152 7.07 5.76 8.56
C MET A 152 6.98 7.18 9.12
N LEU A 153 6.04 7.44 10.05
CA LEU A 153 6.01 8.71 10.78
C LEU A 153 7.30 8.92 11.58
N MET A 154 7.73 7.93 12.34
CA MET A 154 8.98 8.00 13.10
C MET A 154 10.19 8.19 12.18
N CYS A 155 10.25 7.48 11.05
CA CYS A 155 11.30 7.66 10.05
C CYS A 155 11.33 9.10 9.49
N ASN A 156 10.16 9.69 9.21
CA ASN A 156 10.05 11.07 8.74
C ASN A 156 10.54 12.07 9.79
N VAL A 157 10.24 11.85 11.09
CA VAL A 157 10.71 12.70 12.19
C VAL A 157 12.24 12.65 12.31
N VAL A 158 12.82 11.44 12.34
CA VAL A 158 14.27 11.26 12.40
C VAL A 158 14.97 11.91 11.22
N LYS A 159 14.43 11.72 10.00
CA LYS A 159 14.95 12.37 8.79
C LYS A 159 14.95 13.88 8.89
N LYS A 160 13.86 14.47 9.38
CA LYS A 160 13.80 15.94 9.59
C LYS A 160 14.83 16.43 10.59
N TYR A 161 14.97 15.72 11.70
CA TYR A 161 15.97 16.04 12.71
C TYR A 161 17.39 16.00 12.14
N GLN A 162 17.74 14.96 11.40
CA GLN A 162 19.05 14.82 10.75
C GLN A 162 19.34 15.96 9.77
N VAL A 163 18.35 16.36 8.95
CA VAL A 163 18.49 17.50 8.02
C VAL A 163 18.68 18.81 8.77
N SER A 164 17.99 19.02 9.89
CA SER A 164 18.13 20.22 10.70
C SER A 164 19.49 20.30 11.37
N CYS A 165 20.01 19.18 11.89
CA CYS A 165 21.34 19.12 12.51
C CYS A 165 22.49 19.15 11.49
N ALA A 166 22.28 18.71 10.25
CA ALA A 166 23.31 18.74 9.19
C ALA A 166 23.66 20.19 8.75
N HIS A 167 22.83 21.16 9.06
CA HIS A 167 23.20 22.57 8.91
C HIS A 167 24.28 23.01 9.92
N ASP A 168 24.38 22.32 11.05
CA ASP A 168 25.34 22.65 12.11
C ASP A 168 26.62 21.77 12.08
N TYR A 169 26.58 20.65 11.35
CA TYR A 169 27.69 19.70 11.22
C TYR A 169 27.89 19.28 9.76
N ALA A 170 29.01 19.65 9.18
CA ALA A 170 29.42 19.31 7.80
C ALA A 170 29.76 17.81 7.59
N GLY A 171 29.24 16.92 8.40
CA GLY A 171 29.38 15.45 8.31
C GLY A 171 28.04 14.79 8.07
N ALA A 172 27.74 14.42 6.81
CA ALA A 172 26.54 13.70 6.46
C ALA A 172 26.45 12.35 7.20
N ILE A 173 25.52 12.23 8.13
CA ILE A 173 25.13 10.93 8.67
C ILE A 173 24.35 10.22 7.56
N PRO A 174 24.80 9.06 7.06
CA PRO A 174 24.08 8.35 6.00
C PRO A 174 22.69 7.94 6.52
N TYR A 175 21.65 8.34 5.81
CA TYR A 175 20.28 7.89 6.08
C TYR A 175 20.18 6.38 5.81
N VAL A 176 20.18 5.61 6.88
CA VAL A 176 19.95 4.16 6.80
C VAL A 176 18.43 3.96 6.79
N TYR A 177 17.84 3.68 5.62
CA TYR A 177 16.58 2.95 5.60
C TYR A 177 16.80 1.67 6.39
N PRO A 178 15.93 1.32 7.33
CA PRO A 178 16.09 0.07 8.06
C PRO A 178 15.88 -1.10 7.07
N SER A 179 16.94 -1.42 6.34
CA SER A 179 16.97 -2.59 5.43
C SER A 179 16.86 -3.91 6.19
N LYS A 180 16.89 -3.87 7.52
CA LYS A 180 16.76 -5.01 8.43
C LYS A 180 15.48 -5.01 9.26
N PHE A 181 14.54 -4.10 9.01
CA PHE A 181 13.23 -4.21 9.61
C PHE A 181 12.44 -5.24 8.80
N THR A 182 12.43 -6.47 9.26
CA THR A 182 11.51 -7.51 8.79
C THR A 182 10.17 -7.30 9.50
N PRO A 183 9.17 -6.68 8.87
CA PRO A 183 7.84 -6.66 9.45
C PRO A 183 7.32 -8.10 9.41
N LYS A 184 7.07 -8.69 10.58
CA LYS A 184 6.32 -9.95 10.70
C LYS A 184 4.83 -9.81 10.32
N PHE A 185 4.49 -8.90 9.40
CA PHE A 185 3.13 -8.42 9.26
C PHE A 185 2.43 -8.77 7.94
N MET A 186 3.05 -9.57 7.09
CA MET A 186 2.32 -10.31 6.08
C MET A 186 2.45 -11.80 6.44
N GLU A 187 1.47 -12.32 7.13
CA GLU A 187 1.28 -13.77 7.17
C GLU A 187 0.76 -14.18 5.80
N ILE A 188 1.61 -14.88 5.06
CA ILE A 188 1.18 -15.61 3.88
C ILE A 188 0.42 -16.80 4.44
N TYR A 189 -0.88 -16.71 4.51
CA TYR A 189 -1.70 -17.88 4.74
C TYR A 189 -1.73 -18.67 3.43
N LYS A 190 -0.96 -19.77 3.42
CA LYS A 190 -1.11 -20.84 2.45
C LYS A 190 -2.24 -21.74 2.87
#